data_2d085c7bbce87bc278aea3f230694137
#
_entry.id   2d085c7bbce87bc278aea3f230694137
#
_cell.length_a   1.000
_cell.length_b   1.000
_cell.length_c   1.000
_cell.angle_alpha   90.00
_cell.angle_beta   90.00
_cell.angle_gamma   90.00
#
_symmetry.space_group_name_H-M   'P 1'
#
loop_
_entity.id
_entity.type
_entity.pdbx_description
1 polymer ?
#
loop_
_entity_poly.entity_id
_entity_poly.type
_entity_poly.pdbx_seq_one_letter_code
_entity_poly.pdbx_strand_id
1 'polypeptide(L)'
;YASGWRSSIFFVDDNFIGNKVYLKTHLLPALIEWRKDKKGCVFLTEASINLADDPELLDMMVTAGFDSVFIGIESPDEVSLTECHKTQNKNRDLLESVKIIHRSGLQVRGGFIVGFDSDMPSIFQRQIDFIQKSGIVTAMVGMLQAPPGTRLFDRLQRESRVVNTFSGDNVDGTTNIIPRMGLDRLLDG
;
A
#
# COMPACT_ATOMS: atom_id res chain seq x y z
N TYR A 1 -0.43 -26.68 -1.35
CA TYR A 1 0.67 -27.50 -0.83
C TYR A 1 0.59 -28.95 -1.32
N ALA A 2 -0.59 -29.57 -1.27
CA ALA A 2 -0.80 -30.93 -1.77
C ALA A 2 -0.54 -31.09 -3.27
N SER A 3 -0.72 -30.01 -4.06
CA SER A 3 -0.39 -29.96 -5.50
C SER A 3 1.11 -29.78 -5.80
N GLY A 4 1.96 -29.76 -4.80
CA GLY A 4 3.40 -29.52 -4.96
C GLY A 4 3.84 -28.05 -4.94
N TRP A 5 2.92 -27.08 -4.77
CA TRP A 5 3.29 -25.67 -4.71
C TRP A 5 4.18 -25.36 -3.50
N ARG A 6 5.30 -24.65 -3.73
CA ARG A 6 6.33 -24.30 -2.73
C ARG A 6 6.84 -22.86 -2.90
N SER A 7 6.00 -21.97 -3.37
CA SER A 7 6.32 -20.56 -3.59
C SER A 7 5.39 -19.66 -2.78
N SER A 8 5.40 -18.36 -3.06
CA SER A 8 4.57 -17.39 -2.38
C SER A 8 3.08 -17.58 -2.64
N ILE A 9 2.28 -17.30 -1.64
CA ILE A 9 0.82 -17.33 -1.67
C ILE A 9 0.32 -15.95 -1.25
N PHE A 10 -0.45 -15.31 -2.11
CA PHE A 10 -1.04 -14.01 -1.83
C PHE A 10 -2.46 -14.17 -1.27
N PHE A 11 -2.68 -13.61 -0.09
CA PHE A 11 -4.02 -13.44 0.49
C PHE A 11 -4.62 -12.16 -0.08
N VAL A 12 -5.63 -12.29 -0.92
CA VAL A 12 -6.20 -11.24 -1.79
C VAL A 12 -7.27 -10.42 -1.04
N ASP A 13 -6.93 -9.88 0.12
CA ASP A 13 -7.80 -8.99 0.88
C ASP A 13 -7.26 -7.56 0.76
N ASP A 14 -8.08 -6.58 0.40
CA ASP A 14 -7.71 -5.15 0.32
C ASP A 14 -7.18 -4.60 1.65
N ASN A 15 -7.57 -5.22 2.76
CA ASN A 15 -7.03 -4.94 4.08
C ASN A 15 -7.16 -6.18 4.96
N PHE A 16 -6.18 -7.06 4.92
CA PHE A 16 -6.15 -8.31 5.67
C PHE A 16 -6.43 -8.12 7.16
N ILE A 17 -5.98 -7.02 7.75
CA ILE A 17 -6.14 -6.73 9.17
C ILE A 17 -7.48 -6.09 9.54
N GLY A 18 -8.45 -6.10 8.64
CA GLY A 18 -9.78 -5.51 8.88
C GLY A 18 -10.53 -6.10 10.08
N ASN A 19 -10.29 -7.38 10.40
CA ASN A 19 -10.82 -8.03 11.61
C ASN A 19 -9.69 -8.67 12.44
N LYS A 20 -8.99 -7.84 13.20
CA LYS A 20 -7.85 -8.27 14.03
C LYS A 20 -8.22 -9.35 15.05
N VAL A 21 -9.43 -9.30 15.62
CA VAL A 21 -9.88 -10.29 16.60
C VAL A 21 -9.97 -11.68 15.94
N TYR A 22 -10.65 -11.79 14.79
CA TYR A 22 -10.73 -13.04 14.06
C TYR A 22 -9.37 -13.58 13.62
N LEU A 23 -8.50 -12.69 13.15
CA LEU A 23 -7.14 -13.08 12.79
C LEU A 23 -6.40 -13.72 13.95
N LYS A 24 -6.36 -13.04 15.11
CA LYS A 24 -5.62 -13.50 16.29
C LYS A 24 -6.22 -14.78 16.91
N THR A 25 -7.54 -14.94 16.87
CA THR A 25 -8.20 -16.04 17.58
C THR A 25 -8.47 -17.28 16.71
N HIS A 26 -8.49 -17.14 15.39
CA HIS A 26 -8.87 -18.23 14.47
C HIS A 26 -7.87 -18.44 13.34
N LEU A 27 -7.70 -17.45 12.45
CA LEU A 27 -6.96 -17.68 11.20
C LEU A 27 -5.47 -17.91 11.44
N LEU A 28 -4.80 -16.99 12.16
CA LEU A 28 -3.35 -17.10 12.37
C LEU A 28 -2.98 -18.31 13.23
N PRO A 29 -3.68 -18.66 14.31
CA PRO A 29 -3.43 -19.91 15.03
C PRO A 29 -3.57 -21.16 14.13
N ALA A 30 -4.56 -21.20 13.26
CA ALA A 30 -4.74 -22.30 12.32
C ALA A 30 -3.61 -22.39 11.29
N LEU A 31 -3.13 -21.24 10.75
CA LEU A 31 -1.99 -21.18 9.83
C LEU A 31 -0.68 -21.59 10.52
N ILE A 32 -0.44 -21.15 11.75
CA ILE A 32 0.73 -21.53 12.56
C ILE A 32 0.75 -23.04 12.78
N GLU A 33 -0.37 -23.62 13.15
CA GLU A 33 -0.48 -25.07 13.34
C GLU A 33 -0.26 -25.83 12.02
N TRP A 34 -0.92 -25.41 10.94
CA TRP A 34 -0.75 -26.00 9.61
C TRP A 34 0.70 -25.96 9.12
N ARG A 35 1.45 -24.90 9.48
CA ARG A 35 2.82 -24.69 8.99
C ARG A 35 3.87 -25.56 9.68
N LYS A 36 3.60 -26.14 10.85
CA LYS A 36 4.62 -26.84 11.67
C LYS A 36 5.43 -27.86 10.88
N ASP A 37 4.79 -28.59 9.98
CA ASP A 37 5.38 -29.65 9.15
C ASP A 37 5.49 -29.27 7.67
N LYS A 38 5.20 -28.02 7.28
CA LYS A 38 5.15 -27.55 5.89
C LYS A 38 6.16 -26.43 5.65
N LYS A 39 7.10 -26.71 4.74
CA LYS A 39 8.18 -25.76 4.41
C LYS A 39 8.06 -25.27 2.96
N GLY A 40 8.68 -24.13 2.67
CA GLY A 40 8.86 -23.61 1.32
C GLY A 40 7.74 -22.68 0.81
N CYS A 41 6.59 -22.58 1.51
CA CYS A 41 5.61 -21.54 1.22
C CYS A 41 5.82 -20.33 2.13
N VAL A 42 5.70 -19.15 1.56
CA VAL A 42 5.63 -17.88 2.29
C VAL A 42 4.34 -17.16 1.94
N PHE A 43 3.85 -16.35 2.84
CA PHE A 43 2.60 -15.62 2.65
C PHE A 43 2.87 -14.13 2.49
N LEU A 44 2.06 -13.49 1.65
CA LEU A 44 2.01 -12.04 1.51
C LEU A 44 0.55 -11.60 1.43
N THR A 45 0.30 -10.36 1.81
CA THR A 45 -1.04 -9.76 1.80
C THR A 45 -0.96 -8.24 1.74
N GLU A 46 -2.11 -7.59 1.68
CA GLU A 46 -2.24 -6.15 1.82
C GLU A 46 -2.77 -5.78 3.19
N ALA A 47 -2.25 -4.71 3.76
CA ALA A 47 -2.70 -4.20 5.04
C ALA A 47 -2.55 -2.68 5.14
N SER A 48 -3.31 -2.07 6.03
CA SER A 48 -3.13 -0.67 6.38
C SER A 48 -1.98 -0.48 7.35
N ILE A 49 -1.35 0.71 7.33
CA ILE A 49 -0.15 1.05 8.11
C ILE A 49 -0.33 0.89 9.62
N ASN A 50 -1.57 0.94 10.14
CA ASN A 50 -1.87 0.71 11.55
C ASN A 50 -1.66 -0.76 12.00
N LEU A 51 -1.18 -1.63 11.12
CA LEU A 51 -0.57 -2.90 11.50
C LEU A 51 0.61 -2.68 12.46
N ALA A 52 1.37 -1.60 12.29
CA ALA A 52 2.48 -1.23 13.17
C ALA A 52 2.08 -1.01 14.64
N ASP A 53 0.80 -0.76 14.92
CA ASP A 53 0.29 -0.51 16.27
C ASP A 53 -0.01 -1.80 17.05
N ASP A 54 0.19 -2.97 16.44
CA ASP A 54 -0.20 -4.25 17.02
C ASP A 54 0.97 -5.26 16.97
N PRO A 55 1.90 -5.17 17.94
CA PRO A 55 3.07 -6.05 17.97
C PRO A 55 2.74 -7.54 18.06
N GLU A 56 1.65 -7.89 18.75
CA GLU A 56 1.19 -9.27 18.86
C GLU A 56 0.73 -9.80 17.49
N LEU A 57 -0.02 -8.99 16.75
CA LEU A 57 -0.48 -9.38 15.41
C LEU A 57 0.71 -9.54 14.45
N LEU A 58 1.69 -8.64 14.52
CA LEU A 58 2.93 -8.72 13.73
C LEU A 58 3.68 -10.04 14.02
N ASP A 59 3.87 -10.38 15.30
CA ASP A 59 4.55 -11.62 15.70
C ASP A 59 3.78 -12.86 15.21
N MET A 60 2.47 -12.86 15.36
CA MET A 60 1.63 -13.97 14.88
C MET A 60 1.68 -14.11 13.36
N MET A 61 1.68 -13.01 12.59
CA MET A 61 1.81 -13.04 11.12
C MET A 61 3.15 -13.64 10.70
N VAL A 62 4.24 -13.19 11.30
CA VAL A 62 5.59 -13.74 11.03
C VAL A 62 5.65 -15.23 11.36
N THR A 63 5.15 -15.62 12.53
CA THR A 63 5.09 -17.04 12.95
C THR A 63 4.24 -17.89 12.01
N ALA A 64 3.13 -17.35 11.50
CA ALA A 64 2.29 -17.99 10.50
C ALA A 64 2.96 -18.12 9.13
N GLY A 65 4.05 -17.37 8.89
CA GLY A 65 4.86 -17.44 7.67
C GLY A 65 4.60 -16.35 6.64
N PHE A 66 4.01 -15.24 7.05
CA PHE A 66 4.06 -14.04 6.25
C PHE A 66 5.49 -13.51 6.22
N ASP A 67 5.98 -13.17 5.03
CA ASP A 67 7.30 -12.56 4.83
C ASP A 67 7.20 -11.12 4.36
N SER A 68 6.11 -10.75 3.74
CA SER A 68 5.92 -9.40 3.21
C SER A 68 4.46 -8.94 3.30
N VAL A 69 4.31 -7.63 3.33
CA VAL A 69 3.01 -6.96 3.34
C VAL A 69 3.05 -5.75 2.42
N PHE A 70 2.03 -5.61 1.56
CA PHE A 70 1.84 -4.39 0.78
C PHE A 70 1.10 -3.35 1.63
N ILE A 71 1.66 -2.15 1.70
CA ILE A 71 1.12 -1.02 2.46
C ILE A 71 0.91 0.16 1.51
N GLY A 72 -0.32 0.59 1.36
CA GLY A 72 -0.63 1.84 0.68
C GLY A 72 -0.17 3.03 1.54
N ILE A 73 1.02 3.55 1.25
CA ILE A 73 1.56 4.79 1.85
C ILE A 73 0.88 6.00 1.21
N GLU A 74 0.62 5.94 -0.07
CA GLU A 74 0.07 6.93 -0.99
C GLU A 74 0.99 8.14 -1.15
N SER A 75 1.27 8.88 -0.08
CA SER A 75 2.12 10.07 -0.11
C SER A 75 2.81 10.30 1.24
N PRO A 76 4.03 10.83 1.27
CA PRO A 76 4.64 11.35 2.48
C PRO A 76 4.09 12.73 2.88
N ASP A 77 3.14 13.28 2.12
CA ASP A 77 2.55 14.60 2.34
C ASP A 77 1.17 14.50 3.00
N GLU A 78 0.99 15.14 4.15
CA GLU A 78 -0.29 15.08 4.88
C GLU A 78 -1.44 15.77 4.15
N VAL A 79 -1.17 16.76 3.29
CA VAL A 79 -2.22 17.42 2.50
C VAL A 79 -2.76 16.46 1.45
N SER A 80 -1.88 15.74 0.76
CA SER A 80 -2.23 14.71 -0.22
C SER A 80 -2.96 13.52 0.45
N LEU A 81 -2.51 13.11 1.65
CA LEU A 81 -3.22 12.09 2.46
C LEU A 81 -4.63 12.56 2.87
N THR A 82 -4.81 13.85 3.09
CA THR A 82 -6.14 14.42 3.38
C THR A 82 -7.01 14.39 2.15
N GLU A 83 -6.47 14.73 0.99
CA GLU A 83 -7.18 14.72 -0.29
C GLU A 83 -7.70 13.32 -0.64
N CYS A 84 -6.89 12.28 -0.45
CA CYS A 84 -7.29 10.88 -0.72
C CYS A 84 -8.01 10.20 0.46
N HIS A 85 -8.33 10.94 1.52
CA HIS A 85 -9.01 10.41 2.71
C HIS A 85 -8.29 9.25 3.42
N LYS A 86 -6.95 9.16 3.31
CA LYS A 86 -6.14 8.12 3.96
C LYS A 86 -5.90 8.47 5.44
N THR A 87 -6.98 8.49 6.22
CA THR A 87 -6.96 8.95 7.61
C THR A 87 -6.04 8.15 8.51
N GLN A 88 -5.88 6.84 8.27
CA GLN A 88 -4.98 5.96 9.04
C GLN A 88 -3.49 6.31 8.86
N ASN A 89 -3.13 7.03 7.80
CA ASN A 89 -1.76 7.46 7.55
C ASN A 89 -1.46 8.85 8.12
N LYS A 90 -2.49 9.60 8.54
CA LYS A 90 -2.33 10.96 9.06
C LYS A 90 -1.99 10.97 10.55
N ASN A 91 -1.34 12.07 10.99
CA ASN A 91 -0.92 12.28 12.37
C ASN A 91 -0.08 11.11 12.92
N ARG A 92 0.75 10.52 12.05
CA ARG A 92 1.56 9.33 12.31
C ARG A 92 2.96 9.52 11.74
N ASP A 93 3.96 9.06 12.47
CA ASP A 93 5.29 8.86 11.88
C ASP A 93 5.26 7.60 11.00
N LEU A 94 5.05 7.84 9.68
CA LEU A 94 5.01 6.77 8.69
C LEU A 94 6.35 6.05 8.58
N LEU A 95 7.47 6.78 8.68
CA LEU A 95 8.82 6.19 8.64
C LEU A 95 9.02 5.21 9.80
N GLU A 96 8.68 5.63 11.01
CA GLU A 96 8.81 4.78 12.19
C GLU A 96 7.84 3.59 12.11
N SER A 97 6.61 3.79 11.61
CA SER A 97 5.64 2.70 11.41
C SER A 97 6.18 1.63 10.44
N VAL A 98 6.76 2.02 9.32
CA VAL A 98 7.41 1.07 8.38
C VAL A 98 8.57 0.33 9.06
N LYS A 99 9.41 1.05 9.82
CA LYS A 99 10.54 0.44 10.56
C LYS A 99 10.09 -0.55 11.64
N ILE A 100 8.96 -0.29 12.31
CA ILE A 100 8.37 -1.24 13.27
C ILE A 100 7.99 -2.54 12.56
N ILE A 101 7.32 -2.45 11.41
CA ILE A 101 6.94 -3.63 10.63
C ILE A 101 8.19 -4.39 10.15
N HIS A 102 9.21 -3.69 9.64
CA HIS A 102 10.47 -4.32 9.25
C HIS A 102 11.18 -5.03 10.42
N ARG A 103 11.23 -4.39 11.58
CA ARG A 103 11.85 -4.99 12.78
C ARG A 103 11.14 -6.23 13.28
N SER A 104 9.84 -6.39 13.00
CA SER A 104 9.11 -7.62 13.31
C SER A 104 9.45 -8.79 12.39
N GLY A 105 10.13 -8.54 11.26
CA GLY A 105 10.49 -9.55 10.27
C GLY A 105 9.62 -9.55 9.00
N LEU A 106 8.68 -8.61 8.87
CA LEU A 106 7.89 -8.44 7.65
C LEU A 106 8.54 -7.40 6.72
N GLN A 107 8.73 -7.75 5.46
CA GLN A 107 9.13 -6.79 4.44
C GLN A 107 7.95 -5.95 4.00
N VAL A 108 8.08 -4.62 4.04
CA VAL A 108 7.07 -3.72 3.50
C VAL A 108 7.32 -3.50 2.01
N ARG A 109 6.28 -3.72 1.21
CA ARG A 109 6.16 -3.27 -0.18
C ARG A 109 5.29 -2.02 -0.16
N GLY A 110 5.81 -0.87 -0.60
CA GLY A 110 5.12 0.41 -0.48
C GLY A 110 4.39 0.80 -1.75
N GLY A 111 3.10 1.15 -1.63
CA GLY A 111 2.32 1.79 -2.69
C GLY A 111 2.33 3.30 -2.55
N PHE A 112 2.62 4.02 -3.63
CA PHE A 112 2.69 5.47 -3.69
C PHE A 112 1.93 5.99 -4.89
N ILE A 113 1.39 7.20 -4.76
CA ILE A 113 0.66 7.89 -5.82
C ILE A 113 1.25 9.30 -5.97
N VAL A 114 1.41 9.75 -7.22
CA VAL A 114 1.76 11.13 -7.58
C VAL A 114 0.67 11.73 -8.44
N GLY A 115 0.51 13.05 -8.38
CA GLY A 115 -0.48 13.78 -9.18
C GLY A 115 -1.74 14.18 -8.42
N PHE A 116 -1.73 14.15 -7.09
CA PHE A 116 -2.77 14.78 -6.29
C PHE A 116 -2.86 16.28 -6.59
N ASP A 117 -4.03 16.87 -6.41
CA ASP A 117 -4.23 18.31 -6.65
C ASP A 117 -3.37 19.19 -5.75
N SER A 118 -3.01 18.68 -4.60
CA SER A 118 -2.15 19.33 -3.61
C SER A 118 -0.66 19.11 -3.82
N ASP A 119 -0.27 18.21 -4.74
CA ASP A 119 1.14 17.90 -4.94
C ASP A 119 1.90 19.08 -5.56
N MET A 120 3.00 19.43 -4.89
CA MET A 120 4.01 20.37 -5.42
C MET A 120 5.12 19.61 -6.14
N PRO A 121 5.90 20.22 -7.04
CA PRO A 121 7.00 19.55 -7.75
C PRO A 121 8.03 18.86 -6.85
N SER A 122 8.12 19.28 -5.59
CA SER A 122 8.97 18.63 -4.58
C SER A 122 8.48 17.25 -4.13
N ILE A 123 7.28 16.84 -4.55
CA ILE A 123 6.72 15.54 -4.11
C ILE A 123 7.57 14.35 -4.57
N PHE A 124 8.13 14.42 -5.77
CA PHE A 124 9.00 13.37 -6.31
C PHE A 124 10.21 13.11 -5.42
N GLN A 125 10.95 14.17 -5.10
CA GLN A 125 12.12 14.04 -4.22
C GLN A 125 11.70 13.60 -2.81
N ARG A 126 10.57 14.10 -2.29
CA ARG A 126 10.06 13.69 -0.98
C ARG A 126 9.67 12.21 -0.94
N GLN A 127 9.10 11.66 -2.01
CA GLN A 127 8.81 10.23 -2.11
C GLN A 127 10.11 9.40 -2.19
N ILE A 128 11.07 9.81 -3.02
CA ILE A 128 12.39 9.17 -3.10
C ILE A 128 13.06 9.14 -1.72
N ASP A 129 13.11 10.28 -1.03
CA ASP A 129 13.67 10.40 0.31
C ASP A 129 12.97 9.50 1.32
N PHE A 130 11.63 9.43 1.24
CA PHE A 130 10.85 8.56 2.13
C PHE A 130 11.16 7.09 1.88
N ILE A 131 11.15 6.64 0.63
CA ILE A 131 11.45 5.25 0.25
C ILE A 131 12.84 4.85 0.75
N GLN A 132 13.85 5.69 0.51
CA GLN A 132 15.22 5.43 0.95
C GLN A 132 15.35 5.39 2.48
N LYS A 133 14.77 6.36 3.18
CA LYS A 133 14.85 6.46 4.65
C LYS A 133 14.06 5.40 5.38
N SER A 134 12.97 4.90 4.77
CA SER A 134 12.13 3.85 5.37
C SER A 134 12.70 2.45 5.22
N GLY A 135 13.63 2.23 4.27
CA GLY A 135 14.16 0.92 3.94
C GLY A 135 13.22 0.06 3.08
N ILE A 136 12.21 0.67 2.46
CA ILE A 136 11.36 -0.02 1.49
C ILE A 136 12.19 -0.37 0.26
N VAL A 137 12.29 -1.67 -0.04
CA VAL A 137 13.07 -2.18 -1.19
C VAL A 137 12.22 -2.27 -2.46
N THR A 138 10.94 -2.56 -2.29
CA THR A 138 9.99 -2.62 -3.41
C THR A 138 8.95 -1.52 -3.24
N ALA A 139 8.99 -0.53 -4.12
CA ALA A 139 8.01 0.54 -4.19
C ALA A 139 7.26 0.49 -5.53
N MET A 140 5.94 0.60 -5.47
CA MET A 140 5.07 0.77 -6.61
C MET A 140 4.62 2.24 -6.62
N VAL A 141 4.99 2.99 -7.65
CA VAL A 141 4.61 4.40 -7.79
C VAL A 141 3.71 4.54 -9.01
N GLY A 142 2.48 4.96 -8.79
CA GLY A 142 1.49 5.17 -9.83
C GLY A 142 1.09 6.64 -9.97
N MET A 143 0.67 7.04 -11.17
CA MET A 143 0.01 8.32 -11.37
C MET A 143 -1.45 8.24 -10.89
N LEU A 144 -1.94 9.32 -10.29
CA LEU A 144 -3.32 9.40 -9.85
C LEU A 144 -4.27 9.15 -11.04
N GLN A 145 -5.14 8.18 -10.87
CA GLN A 145 -6.25 7.91 -11.77
C GLN A 145 -7.58 8.09 -11.06
N ALA A 146 -8.62 8.44 -11.80
CA ALA A 146 -9.98 8.55 -11.30
C ALA A 146 -10.84 7.39 -11.82
N PRO A 147 -11.02 6.31 -11.04
CA PRO A 147 -11.88 5.19 -11.45
C PRO A 147 -13.34 5.65 -11.58
N PRO A 148 -14.05 5.25 -12.65
CA PRO A 148 -15.47 5.53 -12.81
C PRO A 148 -16.29 5.09 -11.60
N GLY A 149 -17.28 5.91 -11.19
CA GLY A 149 -18.13 5.62 -10.05
C GLY A 149 -17.54 6.05 -8.68
N THR A 150 -16.36 6.65 -8.67
CA THR A 150 -15.77 7.21 -7.44
C THR A 150 -16.10 8.70 -7.27
N ARG A 151 -16.08 9.18 -6.02
CA ARG A 151 -16.24 10.63 -5.72
C ARG A 151 -15.17 11.47 -6.42
N LEU A 152 -13.96 10.96 -6.59
CA LEU A 152 -12.89 11.61 -7.31
C LEU A 152 -13.28 11.79 -8.78
N PHE A 153 -13.76 10.73 -9.42
CA PHE A 153 -14.22 10.77 -10.81
C PHE A 153 -15.32 11.81 -11.00
N ASP A 154 -16.37 11.78 -10.16
CA ASP A 154 -17.50 12.71 -10.24
C ASP A 154 -17.06 14.17 -10.06
N ARG A 155 -16.10 14.43 -9.15
CA ARG A 155 -15.52 15.75 -8.96
C ARG A 155 -14.77 16.22 -10.20
N LEU A 156 -13.83 15.40 -10.68
CA LEU A 156 -12.99 15.75 -11.82
C LEU A 156 -13.77 15.84 -13.14
N GLN A 157 -14.84 15.07 -13.28
CA GLN A 157 -15.75 15.17 -14.42
C GLN A 157 -16.47 16.54 -14.42
N ARG A 158 -16.96 16.99 -13.27
CA ARG A 158 -17.57 18.34 -13.15
C ARG A 158 -16.56 19.47 -13.41
N GLU A 159 -15.30 19.24 -13.09
CA GLU A 159 -14.19 20.17 -13.36
C GLU A 159 -13.66 20.07 -14.81
N SER A 160 -14.26 19.21 -15.67
CA SER A 160 -13.81 18.92 -17.06
C SER A 160 -12.35 18.44 -17.14
N ARG A 161 -11.92 17.69 -16.15
CA ARG A 161 -10.54 17.17 -16.01
C ARG A 161 -10.42 15.67 -16.25
N VAL A 162 -11.48 14.96 -16.55
CA VAL A 162 -11.41 13.57 -17.05
C VAL A 162 -11.26 13.61 -18.54
N VAL A 163 -10.17 13.01 -19.09
CA VAL A 163 -9.80 13.14 -20.51
C VAL A 163 -9.64 11.83 -21.23
N ASN A 164 -9.31 10.74 -20.53
CA ASN A 164 -9.05 9.44 -21.12
C ASN A 164 -9.87 8.34 -20.45
N THR A 165 -9.84 7.16 -21.06
CA THR A 165 -10.40 5.96 -20.44
C THR A 165 -9.52 5.53 -19.24
N PHE A 166 -10.15 5.11 -18.17
CA PHE A 166 -9.47 4.50 -17.04
C PHE A 166 -8.83 3.17 -17.46
N SER A 167 -7.50 3.02 -17.28
CA SER A 167 -6.79 1.80 -17.70
C SER A 167 -6.98 0.65 -16.73
N GLY A 168 -7.14 0.97 -15.43
CA GLY A 168 -7.17 -0.02 -14.37
C GLY A 168 -5.80 -0.56 -13.97
N ASP A 169 -4.73 -0.14 -14.65
CA ASP A 169 -3.35 -0.47 -14.31
C ASP A 169 -2.72 0.72 -13.54
N ASN A 170 -2.19 0.44 -12.36
CA ASN A 170 -1.63 1.47 -11.49
C ASN A 170 -0.16 1.82 -11.82
N VAL A 171 0.46 1.09 -12.76
CA VAL A 171 1.89 1.23 -13.07
C VAL A 171 2.20 1.32 -14.56
N ASP A 172 1.19 1.43 -15.40
CA ASP A 172 1.36 1.59 -16.85
C ASP A 172 1.88 2.99 -17.28
N GLY A 173 2.07 3.89 -16.32
CA GLY A 173 2.53 5.25 -16.58
C GLY A 173 1.46 6.13 -17.22
N THR A 174 0.17 5.78 -17.10
CA THR A 174 -0.93 6.58 -17.67
C THR A 174 -1.80 7.22 -16.57
N THR A 175 -2.50 8.27 -16.95
CA THR A 175 -3.56 8.88 -16.15
C THR A 175 -4.74 9.24 -17.03
N ASN A 176 -5.95 9.13 -16.47
CA ASN A 176 -7.17 9.52 -17.15
C ASN A 176 -7.66 10.93 -16.76
N ILE A 177 -6.81 11.70 -16.09
CA ILE A 177 -7.15 13.04 -15.61
C ILE A 177 -6.14 14.10 -16.09
N ILE A 178 -6.54 15.35 -16.05
CA ILE A 178 -5.63 16.50 -16.18
C ILE A 178 -5.13 16.84 -14.77
N PRO A 179 -3.86 16.56 -14.43
CA PRO A 179 -3.30 16.90 -13.13
C PRO A 179 -3.08 18.42 -13.01
N ARG A 180 -3.24 18.98 -11.80
CA ARG A 180 -3.03 20.43 -11.59
C ARG A 180 -1.60 20.86 -11.80
N MET A 181 -0.62 20.02 -11.54
CA MET A 181 0.78 20.33 -11.80
C MET A 181 1.15 20.32 -13.29
N GLY A 182 0.25 19.84 -14.16
CA GLY A 182 0.49 19.63 -15.59
C GLY A 182 1.04 18.24 -15.90
N LEU A 183 0.62 17.66 -17.03
CA LEU A 183 0.99 16.29 -17.42
C LEU A 183 2.49 16.15 -17.66
N ASP A 184 3.09 17.11 -18.40
CA ASP A 184 4.53 17.07 -18.69
C ASP A 184 5.36 17.01 -17.41
N ARG A 185 5.02 17.84 -16.42
CA ARG A 185 5.70 17.84 -15.12
C ARG A 185 5.52 16.55 -14.33
N LEU A 186 4.34 15.94 -14.47
CA LEU A 186 4.05 14.67 -13.79
C LEU A 186 4.85 13.52 -14.41
N LEU A 187 5.09 13.58 -15.73
CA LEU A 187 5.86 12.57 -16.47
C LEU A 187 7.39 12.74 -16.32
N ASP A 188 7.84 13.97 -16.14
CA ASP A 188 9.27 14.30 -16.03
C ASP A 188 9.84 14.05 -14.61
N GLY A 189 8.99 13.94 -13.60
CA GLY A 189 9.37 13.76 -12.20
C GLY A 189 9.42 12.33 -11.77
#